data_04b45df8e6ab3d0e5f0b5d13b11db5d1
#
_entry.id   04b45df8e6ab3d0e5f0b5d13b11db5d1
#
_cell.length_a   1.000
_cell.length_b   1.000
_cell.length_c   1.000
_cell.angle_alpha   90.00
_cell.angle_beta   90.00
_cell.angle_gamma   90.00
#
_symmetry.space_group_name_H-M   'P 1'
#
loop_
_entity.id
_entity.type
_entity.pdbx_description
1 polymer ?
#
loop_
_entity_poly.entity_id
_entity_poly.type
_entity_poly.pdbx_seq_one_letter_code
_entity_poly.pdbx_strand_id
1 'polypeptide(L)'
;IRDSLWTKVSPTFNKDVIIKWQLSADKYFKNILNSGNVSAKYSNDFTVKVDVNVPYEFRGNKVFYRFLFNDTFSDTGITNTLPQNNPDKYNIAFCSCSNHPAGYFNAYQDMAKNEDIDLVLHLGDYIYEYDKDGYATEDSERFNRVVDPKHEIVSLNDYRRRHAQYKSDLDLQALHKSKPMIAVWDDHEFTNDSWKYGAENHQNDEGFFQSRKANAIKAYLEWMPIRAVSYTHLRAHETASD
;
A
#
# COMPACT_ATOMS: atom_id res chain seq x y z
N ILE A 1 18.36 -0.57 10.10
CA ILE A 1 16.99 -0.16 9.73
C ILE A 1 16.66 -0.84 8.42
N ARG A 2 15.50 -1.43 8.35
CA ARG A 2 15.03 -2.15 7.17
C ARG A 2 13.89 -1.35 6.55
N ASP A 3 14.03 -1.01 5.28
CA ASP A 3 12.95 -0.42 4.49
C ASP A 3 12.28 -1.52 3.65
N SER A 4 10.96 -1.43 3.51
CA SER A 4 10.20 -2.34 2.67
C SER A 4 9.93 -1.68 1.33
N LEU A 5 10.52 -2.22 0.28
CA LEU A 5 10.28 -1.81 -1.10
C LEU A 5 9.20 -2.72 -1.69
N TRP A 6 8.24 -2.15 -2.38
CA TRP A 6 7.11 -2.86 -2.92
C TRP A 6 6.95 -2.68 -4.43
N THR A 7 6.57 -3.74 -5.13
CA THR A 7 6.09 -3.71 -6.52
C THR A 7 5.18 -4.91 -6.80
N LYS A 8 4.53 -4.88 -7.95
CA LYS A 8 3.73 -5.97 -8.48
C LYS A 8 4.03 -6.20 -9.96
N VAL A 9 4.03 -7.47 -10.38
CA VAL A 9 4.08 -7.85 -11.80
C VAL A 9 2.68 -8.09 -12.32
N SER A 10 2.40 -7.71 -13.57
CA SER A 10 1.12 -7.99 -14.21
C SER A 10 0.83 -9.49 -14.27
N PRO A 11 -0.42 -9.93 -14.01
CA PRO A 11 -0.78 -11.34 -13.83
C PRO A 11 -0.94 -12.11 -15.14
N THR A 12 -0.01 -11.98 -16.09
CA THR A 12 0.00 -12.79 -17.33
C THR A 12 0.61 -14.17 -17.14
N PHE A 13 1.05 -14.47 -15.92
CA PHE A 13 1.74 -15.72 -15.57
C PHE A 13 0.90 -16.53 -14.59
N ASN A 14 0.98 -17.84 -14.70
CA ASN A 14 0.37 -18.81 -13.78
C ASN A 14 1.39 -19.52 -12.87
N LYS A 15 2.59 -18.97 -12.79
CA LYS A 15 3.71 -19.48 -11.97
C LYS A 15 4.52 -18.32 -11.40
N ASP A 16 5.21 -18.60 -10.31
CA ASP A 16 6.11 -17.64 -9.68
C ASP A 16 7.17 -17.11 -10.67
N VAL A 17 7.48 -15.82 -10.55
CA VAL A 17 8.49 -15.16 -11.37
C VAL A 17 9.54 -14.46 -10.49
N ILE A 18 10.75 -14.34 -11.00
CA ILE A 18 11.85 -13.66 -10.31
C ILE A 18 11.93 -12.22 -10.75
N ILE A 19 11.95 -11.32 -9.77
CA ILE A 19 12.14 -9.88 -9.95
C ILE A 19 13.51 -9.52 -9.37
N LYS A 20 14.30 -8.75 -10.10
CA LYS A 20 15.51 -8.12 -9.58
C LYS A 20 15.15 -6.77 -8.97
N TRP A 21 15.88 -6.36 -7.94
CA TRP A 21 15.73 -5.04 -7.33
C TRP A 21 17.10 -4.40 -7.09
N GLN A 22 17.12 -3.08 -7.06
CA GLN A 22 18.31 -2.27 -6.81
C GLN A 22 17.96 -1.12 -5.87
N LEU A 23 18.84 -0.86 -4.91
CA LEU A 23 18.88 0.33 -4.07
C LEU A 23 20.15 1.11 -4.39
N SER A 24 20.05 2.42 -4.60
CA SER A 24 21.18 3.26 -5.00
C SER A 24 21.24 4.56 -4.18
N ALA A 25 22.44 5.08 -3.98
CA ALA A 25 22.66 6.40 -3.42
C ALA A 25 22.36 7.54 -4.40
N ASP A 26 22.25 7.26 -5.69
CA ASP A 26 21.98 8.25 -6.73
C ASP A 26 20.89 7.80 -7.70
N LYS A 27 20.16 8.77 -8.26
CA LYS A 27 19.03 8.55 -9.17
C LYS A 27 19.39 7.89 -10.51
N TYR A 28 20.68 7.86 -10.85
CA TYR A 28 21.17 7.25 -12.09
C TYR A 28 21.65 5.81 -11.89
N PHE A 29 21.58 5.30 -10.65
CA PHE A 29 22.00 3.95 -10.27
C PHE A 29 23.46 3.67 -10.60
N LYS A 30 24.33 4.65 -10.47
CA LYS A 30 25.79 4.52 -10.61
C LYS A 30 26.44 4.00 -9.32
N ASN A 31 25.87 4.35 -8.15
CA ASN A 31 26.33 3.91 -6.85
C ASN A 31 25.29 3.00 -6.19
N ILE A 32 25.35 1.73 -6.53
CA ILE A 32 24.44 0.70 -5.97
C ILE A 32 24.86 0.37 -4.54
N LEU A 33 23.95 0.62 -3.60
CA LEU A 33 24.12 0.32 -2.17
C LEU A 33 23.79 -1.15 -1.87
N ASN A 34 22.74 -1.67 -2.53
CA ASN A 34 22.31 -3.04 -2.35
C ASN A 34 21.47 -3.50 -3.55
N SER A 35 21.44 -4.80 -3.81
CA SER A 35 20.64 -5.37 -4.88
C SER A 35 20.38 -6.86 -4.62
N GLY A 36 19.39 -7.42 -5.28
CA GLY A 36 19.09 -8.85 -5.15
C GLY A 36 17.95 -9.31 -6.05
N ASN A 37 17.52 -10.52 -5.79
CA ASN A 37 16.40 -11.14 -6.45
C ASN A 37 15.33 -11.50 -5.42
N VAL A 38 14.06 -11.43 -5.82
CA VAL A 38 12.90 -11.82 -5.01
C VAL A 38 11.88 -12.54 -5.87
N SER A 39 11.22 -13.55 -5.32
CA SER A 39 10.15 -14.27 -6.01
C SER A 39 8.82 -13.55 -5.84
N ALA A 40 8.22 -13.11 -6.95
CA ALA A 40 6.83 -12.68 -7.01
C ALA A 40 5.95 -13.93 -7.15
N LYS A 41 5.29 -14.29 -6.05
CA LYS A 41 4.51 -15.54 -5.97
C LYS A 41 3.11 -15.36 -6.57
N TYR A 42 2.69 -16.32 -7.38
CA TYR A 42 1.32 -16.41 -7.87
C TYR A 42 0.30 -16.39 -6.72
N SER A 43 0.57 -17.13 -5.65
CA SER A 43 -0.30 -17.19 -4.46
C SER A 43 -0.48 -15.86 -3.73
N ASN A 44 0.44 -14.90 -3.93
CA ASN A 44 0.44 -13.56 -3.33
C ASN A 44 0.17 -12.47 -4.37
N ASP A 45 -0.62 -12.79 -5.39
CA ASP A 45 -1.00 -11.86 -6.44
C ASP A 45 0.19 -11.17 -7.12
N PHE A 46 1.34 -11.85 -7.20
CA PHE A 46 2.60 -11.35 -7.75
C PHE A 46 3.14 -10.07 -7.10
N THR A 47 2.67 -9.73 -5.92
CA THR A 47 3.26 -8.63 -5.15
C THR A 47 4.58 -9.07 -4.52
N VAL A 48 5.52 -8.14 -4.41
CA VAL A 48 6.78 -8.37 -3.69
C VAL A 48 7.05 -7.22 -2.72
N LYS A 49 7.69 -7.58 -1.62
CA LYS A 49 8.27 -6.65 -0.65
C LYS A 49 9.70 -7.08 -0.36
N VAL A 50 10.59 -6.12 -0.30
CA VAL A 50 12.00 -6.37 -0.05
C VAL A 50 12.43 -5.56 1.17
N ASP A 51 12.86 -6.26 2.20
CA ASP A 51 13.49 -5.63 3.35
C ASP A 51 14.97 -5.43 3.06
N VAL A 52 15.41 -4.18 3.10
CA VAL A 52 16.77 -3.80 2.73
C VAL A 52 17.50 -3.22 3.92
N ASN A 53 18.73 -3.71 4.18
CA ASN A 53 19.65 -3.07 5.08
C ASN A 53 20.39 -1.96 4.33
N VAL A 54 20.22 -0.72 4.80
CA VAL A 54 20.98 0.43 4.27
C VAL A 54 22.23 0.61 5.11
N PRO A 55 23.43 0.78 4.49
CA PRO A 55 24.66 1.03 5.23
C PRO A 55 24.53 2.25 6.15
N TYR A 56 25.21 2.21 7.29
CA TYR A 56 25.06 3.23 8.34
C TYR A 56 25.39 4.65 7.86
N GLU A 57 26.38 4.77 7.00
CA GLU A 57 26.84 6.04 6.42
C GLU A 57 25.81 6.72 5.52
N PHE A 58 24.77 6.00 5.07
CA PHE A 58 23.65 6.53 4.28
C PHE A 58 22.43 6.87 5.11
N ARG A 59 22.52 6.86 6.44
CA ARG A 59 21.44 7.34 7.30
C ARG A 59 21.21 8.85 7.11
N GLY A 60 19.96 9.27 7.17
CA GLY A 60 19.55 10.65 6.96
C GLY A 60 19.63 11.13 5.51
N ASN A 61 19.79 10.22 4.56
CA ASN A 61 19.89 10.54 3.13
C ASN A 61 18.70 10.03 2.33
N LYS A 62 18.44 10.70 1.22
CA LYS A 62 17.57 10.16 0.17
C LYS A 62 18.28 8.99 -0.50
N VAL A 63 17.56 7.90 -0.73
CA VAL A 63 18.01 6.76 -1.52
C VAL A 63 16.98 6.43 -2.58
N PHE A 64 17.43 5.80 -3.65
CA PHE A 64 16.65 5.51 -4.85
C PHE A 64 16.53 4.02 -5.03
N TYR A 65 15.34 3.55 -5.43
CA TYR A 65 15.12 2.13 -5.68
C TYR A 65 14.37 1.90 -6.98
N ARG A 66 14.58 0.73 -7.57
CA ARG A 66 13.83 0.26 -8.73
C ARG A 66 13.78 -1.25 -8.78
N PHE A 67 12.83 -1.75 -9.54
CA PHE A 67 12.68 -3.16 -9.84
C PHE A 67 12.94 -3.42 -11.32
N LEU A 68 13.33 -4.64 -11.65
CA LEU A 68 13.59 -5.06 -13.03
C LEU A 68 12.94 -6.41 -13.27
N PHE A 69 12.14 -6.47 -14.31
CA PHE A 69 11.53 -7.71 -14.81
C PHE A 69 11.58 -7.72 -16.35
N ASN A 70 12.10 -8.83 -16.93
CA ASN A 70 12.24 -9.00 -18.40
C ASN A 70 12.84 -7.76 -19.08
N ASP A 71 13.98 -7.26 -18.58
CA ASP A 71 14.70 -6.09 -19.08
C ASP A 71 13.95 -4.75 -19.03
N THR A 72 12.78 -4.73 -18.37
CA THR A 72 12.00 -3.52 -18.13
C THR A 72 12.16 -3.05 -16.69
N PHE A 73 12.59 -1.81 -16.50
CA PHE A 73 12.65 -1.19 -15.19
C PHE A 73 11.29 -0.60 -14.79
N SER A 74 10.98 -0.69 -13.51
CA SER A 74 9.94 0.14 -12.92
C SER A 74 10.34 1.60 -12.94
N ASP A 75 9.40 2.49 -12.63
CA ASP A 75 9.74 3.85 -12.21
C ASP A 75 10.73 3.81 -11.04
N THR A 76 11.54 4.85 -10.93
CA THR A 76 12.44 5.05 -9.80
C THR A 76 11.66 5.56 -8.59
N GLY A 77 11.64 4.78 -7.52
CA GLY A 77 11.13 5.24 -6.23
C GLY A 77 12.21 5.95 -5.42
N ILE A 78 11.77 6.83 -4.53
CA ILE A 78 12.62 7.60 -3.62
C ILE A 78 12.14 7.33 -2.20
N THR A 79 13.06 7.11 -1.28
CA THR A 79 12.76 7.01 0.14
C THR A 79 13.83 7.71 0.96
N ASN A 80 13.49 8.09 2.19
CA ASN A 80 14.42 8.66 3.14
C ASN A 80 14.83 7.58 4.14
N THR A 81 16.12 7.47 4.40
CA THR A 81 16.60 6.65 5.51
C THR A 81 16.44 7.41 6.83
N LEU A 82 16.28 6.67 7.92
CA LEU A 82 16.19 7.32 9.24
C LEU A 82 17.44 8.13 9.55
N PRO A 83 17.31 9.31 10.18
CA PRO A 83 18.43 10.17 10.52
C PRO A 83 19.41 9.47 11.47
N GLN A 84 20.69 9.88 11.45
CA GLN A 84 21.71 9.36 12.35
C GLN A 84 21.52 9.81 13.79
N ASN A 85 21.12 11.08 13.95
CA ASN A 85 20.88 11.76 15.23
C ASN A 85 19.43 12.26 15.25
N ASN A 86 19.00 12.76 16.40
CA ASN A 86 17.73 13.45 16.50
C ASN A 86 17.76 14.70 15.61
N PRO A 87 16.94 14.79 14.57
CA PRO A 87 16.87 15.98 13.74
C PRO A 87 16.20 17.13 14.53
N ASP A 88 16.62 18.35 14.29
CA ASP A 88 15.97 19.54 14.87
C ASP A 88 14.52 19.70 14.37
N LYS A 89 14.24 19.19 13.19
CA LYS A 89 12.93 19.24 12.55
C LYS A 89 12.67 17.96 11.75
N TYR A 90 11.45 17.46 11.84
CA TYR A 90 10.95 16.34 11.03
C TYR A 90 9.50 16.61 10.67
N ASN A 91 9.21 16.73 9.36
CA ASN A 91 7.88 17.09 8.89
C ASN A 91 7.10 15.82 8.50
N ILE A 92 6.00 15.61 9.19
CA ILE A 92 5.11 14.46 8.94
C ILE A 92 3.81 14.98 8.37
N ALA A 93 3.44 14.51 7.19
CA ALA A 93 2.08 14.64 6.69
C ALA A 93 1.28 13.42 7.11
N PHE A 94 0.01 13.61 7.44
CA PHE A 94 -0.91 12.51 7.71
C PHE A 94 -2.21 12.69 6.93
N CYS A 95 -2.80 11.56 6.55
CA CYS A 95 -4.03 11.47 5.78
C CYS A 95 -4.81 10.21 6.17
N SER A 96 -6.08 10.16 5.82
CA SER A 96 -6.98 9.03 5.99
C SER A 96 -8.15 9.14 5.02
N CYS A 97 -9.02 8.13 4.99
CA CYS A 97 -10.35 8.21 4.38
C CYS A 97 -10.32 8.56 2.88
N SER A 98 -9.52 7.83 2.11
CA SER A 98 -9.32 8.07 0.68
C SER A 98 -10.31 7.28 -0.17
N ASN A 99 -11.54 7.77 -0.28
CA ASN A 99 -12.56 7.11 -1.08
C ASN A 99 -12.41 7.42 -2.58
N HIS A 100 -11.98 6.43 -3.37
CA HIS A 100 -11.68 6.58 -4.79
C HIS A 100 -12.86 7.09 -5.64
N PRO A 101 -14.10 6.60 -5.51
CA PRO A 101 -15.22 7.09 -6.32
C PRO A 101 -15.66 8.51 -5.98
N ALA A 102 -15.32 9.03 -4.79
CA ALA A 102 -15.73 10.34 -4.34
C ALA A 102 -15.02 11.52 -5.05
N GLY A 103 -13.88 11.27 -5.68
CA GLY A 103 -13.13 12.32 -6.39
C GLY A 103 -11.65 11.99 -6.62
N TYR A 104 -10.90 12.97 -7.11
CA TYR A 104 -9.48 12.83 -7.40
C TYR A 104 -8.62 12.98 -6.14
N PHE A 105 -7.47 12.31 -6.13
CA PHE A 105 -6.52 12.32 -5.00
C PHE A 105 -5.56 13.52 -5.04
N ASN A 106 -6.10 14.74 -5.27
CA ASN A 106 -5.30 15.97 -5.39
C ASN A 106 -4.39 16.24 -4.18
N ALA A 107 -4.85 15.87 -2.96
CA ALA A 107 -4.04 16.01 -1.76
C ALA A 107 -2.78 15.12 -1.81
N TYR A 108 -2.88 13.92 -2.39
CA TYR A 108 -1.71 13.04 -2.57
C TYR A 108 -0.72 13.61 -3.59
N GLN A 109 -1.23 14.25 -4.65
CA GLN A 109 -0.37 14.94 -5.61
C GLN A 109 0.41 16.08 -4.95
N ASP A 110 -0.25 16.87 -4.11
CA ASP A 110 0.37 17.97 -3.39
C ASP A 110 1.43 17.45 -2.40
N MET A 111 1.11 16.43 -1.60
CA MET A 111 2.06 15.77 -0.72
C MET A 111 3.26 15.19 -1.48
N ALA A 112 3.05 14.61 -2.66
CA ALA A 112 4.13 14.06 -3.49
C ALA A 112 5.12 15.12 -3.96
N LYS A 113 4.62 16.32 -4.29
CA LYS A 113 5.41 17.45 -4.78
C LYS A 113 6.08 18.27 -3.68
N ASN A 114 5.55 18.22 -2.46
CA ASN A 114 6.07 19.00 -1.35
C ASN A 114 7.37 18.37 -0.81
N GLU A 115 8.51 19.02 -1.10
CA GLU A 115 9.84 18.52 -0.71
C GLU A 115 10.11 18.60 0.80
N ASP A 116 9.35 19.41 1.53
CA ASP A 116 9.49 19.55 2.98
C ASP A 116 8.94 18.35 3.77
N ILE A 117 8.13 17.50 3.15
CA ILE A 117 7.56 16.30 3.81
C ILE A 117 8.59 15.19 3.85
N ASP A 118 8.95 14.76 5.06
CA ASP A 118 9.90 13.67 5.32
C ASP A 118 9.22 12.30 5.37
N LEU A 119 7.97 12.23 5.84
CA LEU A 119 7.21 11.00 6.04
C LEU A 119 5.71 11.25 5.87
N VAL A 120 5.01 10.29 5.32
CA VAL A 120 3.54 10.26 5.28
C VAL A 120 3.02 9.17 6.21
N LEU A 121 2.06 9.52 7.07
CA LEU A 121 1.27 8.57 7.86
C LEU A 121 -0.13 8.47 7.27
N HIS A 122 -0.53 7.27 6.85
CA HIS A 122 -1.89 6.98 6.44
C HIS A 122 -2.62 6.27 7.59
N LEU A 123 -3.65 6.90 8.12
CA LEU A 123 -4.31 6.50 9.36
C LEU A 123 -5.50 5.55 9.15
N GLY A 124 -5.57 4.92 7.99
CA GLY A 124 -6.62 3.95 7.65
C GLY A 124 -7.61 4.48 6.61
N ASP A 125 -8.55 3.63 6.23
CA ASP A 125 -9.44 3.83 5.10
C ASP A 125 -8.69 4.13 3.81
N TYR A 126 -7.68 3.33 3.56
CA TYR A 126 -6.90 3.41 2.33
C TYR A 126 -7.71 2.91 1.13
N ILE A 127 -8.60 1.95 1.33
CA ILE A 127 -9.62 1.49 0.37
C ILE A 127 -10.99 1.51 1.04
N TYR A 128 -12.05 1.45 0.24
CA TYR A 128 -13.43 1.31 0.68
C TYR A 128 -14.06 0.08 0.03
N GLU A 129 -14.88 -0.67 0.76
CA GLU A 129 -15.42 -1.95 0.36
C GLU A 129 -16.69 -1.85 -0.49
N TYR A 130 -17.39 -0.73 -0.46
CA TYR A 130 -18.71 -0.53 -1.05
C TYR A 130 -18.79 -0.86 -2.55
N ASP A 131 -19.99 -1.17 -3.00
CA ASP A 131 -20.32 -1.34 -4.41
C ASP A 131 -20.41 0.00 -5.18
N LYS A 132 -20.76 -0.07 -6.47
CA LYS A 132 -20.84 1.11 -7.35
C LYS A 132 -21.96 2.10 -7.01
N ASP A 133 -22.93 1.70 -6.21
CA ASP A 133 -24.08 2.50 -5.79
C ASP A 133 -24.01 2.84 -4.29
N GLY A 134 -22.89 2.48 -3.63
CA GLY A 134 -22.64 2.67 -2.21
C GLY A 134 -22.17 4.08 -1.84
N TYR A 135 -21.45 4.18 -0.73
CA TYR A 135 -21.06 5.44 -0.12
C TYR A 135 -20.23 6.34 -1.04
N ALA A 136 -20.70 7.59 -1.24
CA ALA A 136 -20.04 8.67 -1.98
C ALA A 136 -19.65 8.29 -3.43
N THR A 137 -20.56 7.60 -4.14
CA THR A 137 -20.37 7.17 -5.53
C THR A 137 -21.13 8.01 -6.55
N GLU A 138 -21.87 9.05 -6.12
CA GLU A 138 -22.81 9.83 -6.93
C GLU A 138 -22.17 10.43 -8.19
N ASP A 139 -20.94 10.86 -8.11
CA ASP A 139 -20.18 11.45 -9.22
C ASP A 139 -19.16 10.48 -9.86
N SER A 140 -19.14 9.22 -9.45
CA SER A 140 -18.10 8.25 -9.85
C SER A 140 -18.01 8.04 -11.37
N GLU A 141 -19.14 8.03 -12.07
CA GLU A 141 -19.18 7.94 -13.53
C GLU A 141 -18.62 9.20 -14.20
N ARG A 142 -18.99 10.38 -13.69
CA ARG A 142 -18.50 11.68 -14.18
C ARG A 142 -17.00 11.81 -14.06
N PHE A 143 -16.43 11.28 -12.97
CA PHE A 143 -14.99 11.27 -12.73
C PHE A 143 -14.26 10.10 -13.40
N ASN A 144 -14.98 9.16 -14.01
CA ASN A 144 -14.44 7.88 -14.49
C ASN A 144 -13.74 7.10 -13.35
N ARG A 145 -14.37 7.07 -12.19
CA ARG A 145 -13.85 6.44 -10.96
C ARG A 145 -14.83 5.42 -10.36
N VAL A 146 -15.62 4.78 -11.23
CA VAL A 146 -16.49 3.68 -10.80
C VAL A 146 -15.64 2.57 -10.18
N VAL A 147 -16.09 2.05 -9.05
CA VAL A 147 -15.34 1.04 -8.30
C VAL A 147 -15.17 -0.27 -9.07
N ASP A 148 -14.04 -0.93 -8.86
CA ASP A 148 -13.73 -2.26 -9.39
C ASP A 148 -13.36 -3.23 -8.24
N PRO A 149 -14.08 -4.34 -8.09
CA PRO A 149 -15.30 -4.77 -8.78
C PRO A 149 -16.49 -3.84 -8.49
N LYS A 150 -17.53 -3.89 -9.34
CA LYS A 150 -18.74 -3.06 -9.20
C LYS A 150 -19.66 -3.48 -8.06
N HIS A 151 -19.48 -4.66 -7.52
CA HIS A 151 -20.16 -5.17 -6.33
C HIS A 151 -19.30 -4.90 -5.08
N GLU A 152 -19.91 -5.02 -3.93
CA GLU A 152 -19.22 -4.96 -2.65
C GLU A 152 -18.18 -6.08 -2.55
N ILE A 153 -17.03 -5.75 -1.95
CA ILE A 153 -15.90 -6.69 -1.91
C ILE A 153 -16.00 -7.62 -0.69
N VAL A 154 -15.97 -8.94 -0.95
CA VAL A 154 -16.03 -9.99 0.07
C VAL A 154 -14.94 -11.04 -0.13
N SER A 155 -14.67 -11.42 -1.38
CA SER A 155 -13.66 -12.44 -1.67
C SER A 155 -12.24 -11.86 -1.70
N LEU A 156 -11.23 -12.71 -1.52
CA LEU A 156 -9.82 -12.32 -1.66
C LEU A 156 -9.54 -11.64 -3.01
N ASN A 157 -10.13 -12.15 -4.10
CA ASN A 157 -9.95 -11.56 -5.42
C ASN A 157 -10.55 -10.16 -5.53
N ASP A 158 -11.69 -9.93 -4.86
CA ASP A 158 -12.33 -8.61 -4.86
C ASP A 158 -11.47 -7.58 -4.14
N TYR A 159 -10.95 -7.91 -2.94
CA TYR A 159 -10.01 -7.05 -2.22
C TYR A 159 -8.75 -6.75 -3.03
N ARG A 160 -8.18 -7.76 -3.72
CA ARG A 160 -7.02 -7.56 -4.60
C ARG A 160 -7.33 -6.62 -5.75
N ARG A 161 -8.49 -6.76 -6.40
CA ARG A 161 -8.94 -5.86 -7.48
C ARG A 161 -9.14 -4.44 -6.97
N ARG A 162 -9.76 -4.25 -5.81
CA ARG A 162 -9.97 -2.95 -5.20
C ARG A 162 -8.63 -2.27 -4.87
N HIS A 163 -7.69 -2.97 -4.25
CA HIS A 163 -6.34 -2.46 -4.05
C HIS A 163 -5.64 -2.10 -5.36
N ALA A 164 -5.78 -2.94 -6.41
CA ALA A 164 -5.22 -2.67 -7.72
C ALA A 164 -5.78 -1.39 -8.32
N GLN A 165 -7.10 -1.18 -8.22
CA GLN A 165 -7.75 0.03 -8.71
C GLN A 165 -7.21 1.28 -8.00
N TYR A 166 -7.19 1.29 -6.67
CA TYR A 166 -6.67 2.44 -5.92
C TYR A 166 -5.21 2.73 -6.28
N LYS A 167 -4.36 1.69 -6.37
CA LYS A 167 -2.96 1.85 -6.77
C LYS A 167 -2.74 2.16 -8.26
N SER A 168 -3.78 2.13 -9.08
CA SER A 168 -3.71 2.64 -10.45
C SER A 168 -3.86 4.15 -10.55
N ASP A 169 -4.32 4.83 -9.49
CA ASP A 169 -4.41 6.29 -9.44
C ASP A 169 -3.01 6.92 -9.49
N LEU A 170 -2.83 7.86 -10.42
CA LEU A 170 -1.52 8.46 -10.71
C LEU A 170 -1.00 9.33 -9.57
N ASP A 171 -1.89 10.02 -8.84
CA ASP A 171 -1.51 10.87 -7.72
C ASP A 171 -1.07 10.03 -6.51
N LEU A 172 -1.76 8.91 -6.26
CA LEU A 172 -1.36 7.95 -5.25
C LEU A 172 -0.04 7.25 -5.61
N GLN A 173 0.16 6.90 -6.88
CA GLN A 173 1.45 6.38 -7.37
C GLN A 173 2.58 7.38 -7.17
N ALA A 174 2.34 8.67 -7.49
CA ALA A 174 3.31 9.72 -7.28
C ALA A 174 3.71 9.85 -5.81
N LEU A 175 2.74 9.76 -4.89
CA LEU A 175 2.99 9.78 -3.45
C LEU A 175 3.86 8.60 -3.02
N HIS A 176 3.46 7.37 -3.35
CA HIS A 176 4.24 6.17 -3.00
C HIS A 176 5.64 6.14 -3.60
N LYS A 177 5.80 6.73 -4.80
CA LYS A 177 7.09 6.81 -5.48
C LYS A 177 8.05 7.82 -4.84
N SER A 178 7.53 8.89 -4.25
CA SER A 178 8.33 10.04 -3.80
C SER A 178 8.52 10.16 -2.30
N LYS A 179 7.70 9.48 -1.50
CA LYS A 179 7.69 9.61 -0.04
C LYS A 179 7.67 8.25 0.65
N PRO A 180 8.44 8.09 1.74
CA PRO A 180 8.21 6.97 2.64
C PRO A 180 6.81 7.09 3.25
N MET A 181 6.09 5.98 3.35
CA MET A 181 4.75 5.91 3.92
C MET A 181 4.66 4.81 4.97
N ILE A 182 4.08 5.15 6.10
CA ILE A 182 3.62 4.19 7.11
C ILE A 182 2.11 4.20 7.05
N ALA A 183 1.49 3.04 6.92
CA ALA A 183 0.05 2.90 6.90
C ALA A 183 -0.42 1.97 8.02
N VAL A 184 -1.55 2.30 8.60
CA VAL A 184 -2.35 1.46 9.47
C VAL A 184 -3.70 1.26 8.80
N TRP A 185 -4.40 0.19 9.12
CA TRP A 185 -5.79 0.04 8.70
C TRP A 185 -6.76 0.67 9.70
N ASP A 186 -7.95 1.02 9.22
CA ASP A 186 -9.15 1.25 10.00
C ASP A 186 -10.20 0.17 9.64
N ASP A 187 -11.46 0.45 9.63
CA ASP A 187 -12.48 -0.55 9.38
C ASP A 187 -12.70 -0.83 7.88
N HIS A 188 -12.69 0.17 7.01
CA HIS A 188 -12.96 0.01 5.58
C HIS A 188 -11.96 -0.85 4.80
N GLU A 189 -10.77 -1.09 5.32
CA GLU A 189 -9.87 -2.11 4.77
C GLU A 189 -10.45 -3.53 4.88
N PHE A 190 -11.43 -3.71 5.75
CA PHE A 190 -12.24 -4.92 5.92
C PHE A 190 -13.66 -4.65 5.43
N THR A 191 -14.44 -3.91 6.23
CA THR A 191 -15.80 -3.48 5.96
C THR A 191 -16.28 -2.53 7.07
N ASN A 192 -17.18 -1.60 6.75
CA ASN A 192 -17.67 -0.55 7.65
C ASN A 192 -18.05 -1.06 9.03
N ASP A 193 -17.64 -0.32 10.06
CA ASP A 193 -17.90 -0.59 11.47
C ASP A 193 -17.60 -2.04 11.86
N SER A 194 -16.42 -2.54 11.46
CA SER A 194 -15.99 -3.89 11.77
C SER A 194 -15.52 -4.04 13.22
N TRP A 195 -15.96 -5.12 13.87
CA TRP A 195 -15.50 -5.51 15.20
C TRP A 195 -14.99 -6.96 15.20
N LYS A 196 -14.69 -7.49 16.35
CA LYS A 196 -14.07 -8.81 16.47
C LYS A 196 -14.85 -9.93 15.77
N TYR A 197 -16.19 -9.92 15.84
CA TYR A 197 -17.05 -11.02 15.41
C TYR A 197 -17.98 -10.69 14.24
N GLY A 198 -17.99 -9.46 13.75
CA GLY A 198 -18.87 -9.01 12.69
C GLY A 198 -18.55 -7.58 12.24
N ALA A 199 -19.44 -7.01 11.47
CA ALA A 199 -19.41 -5.64 11.03
C ALA A 199 -20.82 -5.13 10.77
N GLU A 200 -21.01 -3.81 10.73
CA GLU A 200 -22.27 -3.24 10.28
C GLU A 200 -22.53 -3.61 8.81
N ASN A 201 -21.53 -3.44 7.95
CA ASN A 201 -21.62 -3.77 6.54
C ASN A 201 -21.17 -5.21 6.24
N HIS A 202 -21.81 -6.20 6.92
CA HIS A 202 -21.65 -7.61 6.63
C HIS A 202 -22.95 -8.37 6.87
N GLN A 203 -23.60 -8.83 5.80
CA GLN A 203 -24.90 -9.45 5.83
C GLN A 203 -24.80 -11.00 5.78
N ASN A 204 -25.89 -11.67 6.18
CA ASN A 204 -25.91 -13.14 6.30
C ASN A 204 -25.64 -13.89 4.98
N ASP A 205 -25.94 -13.30 3.85
CA ASP A 205 -25.74 -13.87 2.50
C ASP A 205 -24.31 -13.69 1.97
N GLU A 206 -23.46 -12.94 2.64
CA GLU A 206 -22.05 -12.73 2.29
C GLU A 206 -21.11 -13.80 2.87
N GLY A 207 -21.67 -14.77 3.59
CA GLY A 207 -20.95 -15.89 4.17
C GLY A 207 -20.38 -15.59 5.56
N PHE A 208 -19.31 -16.28 5.94
CA PHE A 208 -18.74 -16.12 7.27
C PHE A 208 -17.86 -14.87 7.36
N PHE A 209 -18.16 -13.97 8.27
CA PHE A 209 -17.38 -12.75 8.52
C PHE A 209 -15.87 -13.03 8.70
N GLN A 210 -15.51 -14.09 9.44
CA GLN A 210 -14.11 -14.45 9.64
C GLN A 210 -13.37 -14.80 8.34
N SER A 211 -14.08 -15.34 7.34
CA SER A 211 -13.51 -15.60 6.01
C SER A 211 -13.27 -14.30 5.26
N ARG A 212 -14.24 -13.37 5.28
CA ARG A 212 -14.09 -12.03 4.71
C ARG A 212 -12.93 -11.29 5.36
N LYS A 213 -12.86 -11.27 6.69
CA LYS A 213 -11.76 -10.66 7.46
C LYS A 213 -10.39 -11.25 7.07
N ALA A 214 -10.28 -12.58 6.95
CA ALA A 214 -9.04 -13.23 6.53
C ALA A 214 -8.64 -12.85 5.08
N ASN A 215 -9.61 -12.73 4.17
CA ASN A 215 -9.38 -12.27 2.80
C ASN A 215 -8.86 -10.83 2.76
N ALA A 216 -9.49 -9.93 3.51
CA ALA A 216 -9.11 -8.53 3.63
C ALA A 216 -7.69 -8.37 4.18
N ILE A 217 -7.38 -9.03 5.32
CA ILE A 217 -6.04 -9.02 5.93
C ILE A 217 -5.00 -9.54 4.93
N LYS A 218 -5.28 -10.63 4.23
CA LYS A 218 -4.35 -11.20 3.26
C LYS A 218 -4.08 -10.22 2.14
N ALA A 219 -5.11 -9.64 1.53
CA ALA A 219 -4.95 -8.64 0.46
C ALA A 219 -4.19 -7.41 0.94
N TYR A 220 -4.51 -6.88 2.14
CA TYR A 220 -3.82 -5.75 2.73
C TYR A 220 -2.32 -6.05 2.92
N LEU A 221 -1.99 -7.21 3.48
CA LEU A 221 -0.60 -7.63 3.66
C LEU A 221 0.14 -7.89 2.34
N GLU A 222 -0.55 -8.20 1.26
CA GLU A 222 0.04 -8.33 -0.07
C GLU A 222 0.28 -6.96 -0.72
N TRP A 223 -0.68 -6.05 -0.63
CA TRP A 223 -0.73 -4.83 -1.41
C TRP A 223 -0.14 -3.60 -0.71
N MET A 224 -0.04 -3.62 0.63
CA MET A 224 0.54 -2.50 1.37
C MET A 224 2.03 -2.72 1.66
N PRO A 225 2.87 -1.68 1.55
CA PRO A 225 4.31 -1.76 1.77
C PRO A 225 4.65 -1.81 3.27
N ILE A 226 4.00 -2.70 4.00
CA ILE A 226 4.16 -2.90 5.43
C ILE A 226 4.78 -4.26 5.73
N ARG A 227 5.42 -4.38 6.89
CA ARG A 227 5.86 -5.68 7.41
C ARG A 227 4.75 -6.32 8.22
N ALA A 228 4.50 -7.59 7.99
CA ALA A 228 3.80 -8.41 8.95
C ALA A 228 4.73 -8.60 10.16
N VAL A 229 4.67 -7.70 11.12
CA VAL A 229 5.33 -7.91 12.42
C VAL A 229 4.42 -8.79 13.25
N SER A 230 5.00 -9.85 13.81
CA SER A 230 4.41 -10.92 14.58
C SER A 230 3.02 -10.64 15.19
N TYR A 231 2.26 -11.69 15.37
CA TYR A 231 0.91 -11.86 15.90
C TYR A 231 0.39 -10.87 16.97
N THR A 232 1.28 -10.19 17.68
CA THR A 232 0.94 -9.20 18.72
C THR A 232 0.45 -7.86 18.16
N HIS A 233 0.86 -7.44 16.94
CA HIS A 233 0.41 -6.19 16.33
C HIS A 233 -0.99 -6.31 15.72
N LEU A 234 -1.34 -7.49 15.21
CA LEU A 234 -2.69 -7.78 14.71
C LEU A 234 -3.74 -7.86 15.83
N ARG A 235 -3.31 -8.11 17.07
CA ARG A 235 -4.20 -8.13 18.25
C ARG A 235 -4.48 -6.76 18.85
N ALA A 236 -3.66 -5.76 18.62
CA ALA A 236 -3.84 -4.44 19.25
C ALA A 236 -5.16 -3.75 18.82
N HIS A 237 -5.66 -4.04 17.62
CA HIS A 237 -6.97 -3.55 17.16
C HIS A 237 -8.15 -4.44 17.58
N GLU A 238 -7.92 -5.66 18.04
CA GLU A 238 -8.98 -6.53 18.55
C GLU A 238 -9.40 -6.21 19.99
N THR A 239 -8.61 -5.40 20.72
CA THR A 239 -8.83 -5.12 22.16
C THR A 239 -9.34 -3.70 22.43
N ALA A 240 -9.53 -2.86 21.42
CA ALA A 240 -9.95 -1.47 21.59
C ALA A 240 -11.48 -1.27 21.66
N SER A 241 -12.26 -2.34 21.68
CA SER A 241 -13.72 -2.30 21.84
C SER A 241 -14.17 -3.34 22.88
N ASP A 242 -13.88 -3.09 24.15
CA ASP A 242 -14.61 -3.62 25.31
C ASP A 242 -15.43 -2.51 25.96
#